data_60096d0631b551079d1b773500b3e5f4
#
_entry.id   60096d0631b551079d1b773500b3e5f4
#
_cell.length_a   1.000
_cell.length_b   1.000
_cell.length_c   1.000
_cell.angle_alpha   90.00
_cell.angle_beta   90.00
_cell.angle_gamma   90.00
#
_symmetry.space_group_name_H-M   'P 1'
#
loop_
_entity.id
_entity.type
_entity.pdbx_description
1 polymer ?
#
loop_
_entity_poly.entity_id
_entity_poly.type
_entity_poly.pdbx_seq_one_letter_code
_entity_poly.pdbx_strand_id
1 'polypeptide(L)'
;MSTREKLVGTWALVTYTEFPVDGSAPVQPFGDKPEGFIIYTADGYMSAQLSMPRRALFSSGDWFEGTDAEYRDQGMTYISYSGPFHIDEHSGELTHTIAVSLFPNWVGQVQPRTVKLAGDILVLGNTSQYLSRRRAVNAEIRWRRVVRHNA
;
A
#
# COMPACT_ATOMS: atom_id res chain seq x y z
N MET A 1 -13.60 4.16 21.18
CA MET A 1 -13.57 3.84 19.73
C MET A 1 -12.77 2.57 19.54
N SER A 2 -13.31 1.63 18.77
CA SER A 2 -12.61 0.42 18.37
C SER A 2 -11.44 0.76 17.42
N THR A 3 -10.53 -0.19 17.23
CA THR A 3 -9.44 -0.05 16.25
C THR A 3 -10.02 0.14 14.84
N ARG A 4 -11.08 -0.61 14.53
CA ARG A 4 -11.78 -0.49 13.26
C ARG A 4 -12.31 0.93 13.02
N GLU A 5 -12.99 1.49 14.00
CA GLU A 5 -13.53 2.86 13.90
C GLU A 5 -12.42 3.91 13.71
N LYS A 6 -11.28 3.73 14.37
CA LYS A 6 -10.12 4.61 14.22
C LYS A 6 -9.44 4.45 12.86
N LEU A 7 -9.50 3.25 12.28
CA LEU A 7 -8.89 2.96 10.99
C LEU A 7 -9.70 3.54 9.83
N VAL A 8 -11.04 3.53 9.94
CA VAL A 8 -11.92 4.02 8.87
C VAL A 8 -11.59 5.46 8.50
N GLY A 9 -11.44 5.71 7.20
CA GLY A 9 -11.11 7.02 6.65
C GLY A 9 -10.05 6.94 5.56
N THR A 10 -9.51 8.09 5.22
CA THR A 10 -8.51 8.24 4.16
C THR A 10 -7.18 8.63 4.77
N TRP A 11 -6.12 7.96 4.31
CA TRP A 11 -4.76 8.13 4.78
C TRP A 11 -3.83 8.39 3.61
N ALA A 12 -3.02 9.43 3.69
CA ALA A 12 -2.02 9.76 2.67
C ALA A 12 -0.69 9.08 2.98
N LEU A 13 -0.03 8.59 1.95
CA LEU A 13 1.27 7.91 2.07
C LEU A 13 2.36 8.90 2.51
N VAL A 14 3.13 8.51 3.51
CA VAL A 14 4.29 9.28 4.01
C VAL A 14 5.59 8.60 3.61
N THR A 15 5.76 7.33 4.00
CA THR A 15 6.96 6.56 3.65
C THR A 15 6.61 5.12 3.32
N TYR A 16 7.39 4.53 2.44
CA TYR A 16 7.38 3.11 2.12
C TYR A 16 8.81 2.60 2.20
N THR A 17 9.10 1.77 3.21
CA THR A 17 10.44 1.28 3.49
C THR A 17 10.44 -0.24 3.55
N GLU A 18 11.40 -0.86 2.88
CA GLU A 18 11.67 -2.28 2.95
C GLU A 18 12.95 -2.54 3.74
N PHE A 19 12.88 -3.51 4.65
CA PHE A 19 13.99 -3.93 5.49
C PHE A 19 14.41 -5.33 5.07
N PRO A 20 15.56 -5.48 4.36
CA PRO A 20 16.06 -6.81 4.01
C PRO A 20 16.35 -7.64 5.26
N VAL A 21 15.94 -8.91 5.23
CA VAL A 21 16.13 -9.80 6.39
C VAL A 21 17.58 -10.22 6.59
N ASP A 22 18.44 -10.04 5.59
CA ASP A 22 19.87 -10.30 5.66
C ASP A 22 20.68 -9.22 6.40
N GLY A 23 20.01 -8.17 6.88
CA GLY A 23 20.65 -7.05 7.57
C GLY A 23 21.22 -5.98 6.66
N SER A 24 21.04 -6.07 5.34
CA SER A 24 21.42 -5.02 4.41
C SER A 24 20.65 -3.71 4.69
N ALA A 25 21.15 -2.60 4.17
CA ALA A 25 20.56 -1.29 4.40
C ALA A 25 19.09 -1.25 3.92
N PRO A 26 18.20 -0.56 4.67
CA PRO A 26 16.81 -0.35 4.23
C PRO A 26 16.73 0.30 2.87
N VAL A 27 15.68 -0.04 2.12
CA VAL A 27 15.41 0.48 0.78
C VAL A 27 14.06 1.16 0.76
N GLN A 28 13.97 2.27 0.06
CA GLN A 28 12.71 2.96 -0.24
C GLN A 28 12.40 2.76 -1.72
N PRO A 29 11.61 1.76 -2.09
CA PRO A 29 11.41 1.38 -3.50
C PRO A 29 10.82 2.49 -4.36
N PHE A 30 10.04 3.39 -3.75
CA PHE A 30 9.41 4.52 -4.44
C PHE A 30 10.00 5.86 -4.02
N GLY A 31 11.24 5.86 -3.51
CA GLY A 31 11.93 7.06 -3.09
C GLY A 31 11.53 7.56 -1.70
N ASP A 32 12.05 8.72 -1.32
CA ASP A 32 11.84 9.32 0.00
C ASP A 32 10.50 10.05 0.13
N LYS A 33 9.84 10.36 -0.99
CA LYS A 33 8.55 11.06 -1.04
C LYS A 33 7.57 10.34 -1.96
N PRO A 34 7.18 9.10 -1.64
CA PRO A 34 6.17 8.40 -2.42
C PRO A 34 4.82 9.09 -2.28
N GLU A 35 3.94 8.85 -3.23
CA GLU A 35 2.59 9.41 -3.24
C GLU A 35 1.56 8.28 -3.17
N GLY A 36 0.44 8.52 -2.54
CA GLY A 36 -0.63 7.53 -2.52
C GLY A 36 -1.63 7.75 -1.41
N PHE A 37 -2.61 6.87 -1.43
CA PHE A 37 -3.66 6.82 -0.42
C PHE A 37 -3.98 5.39 -0.06
N ILE A 38 -4.35 5.17 1.19
CA ILE A 38 -5.09 4.00 1.60
C ILE A 38 -6.40 4.46 2.22
N ILE A 39 -7.49 3.82 1.81
CA ILE A 39 -8.84 4.18 2.24
C ILE A 39 -9.48 2.95 2.86
N TYR A 40 -10.03 3.12 4.05
CA TYR A 40 -10.85 2.11 4.72
C TYR A 40 -12.25 2.64 4.88
N THR A 41 -13.24 1.91 4.38
CA THR A 41 -14.64 2.33 4.43
C THR A 41 -15.37 1.67 5.60
N ALA A 42 -16.43 2.33 6.06
CA ALA A 42 -17.23 1.83 7.18
C ALA A 42 -17.92 0.50 6.88
N ASP A 43 -18.22 0.24 5.61
CA ASP A 43 -18.84 -1.02 5.16
C ASP A 43 -17.85 -2.17 4.97
N GLY A 44 -16.54 -1.98 5.28
CA GLY A 44 -15.59 -3.08 5.39
C GLY A 44 -14.69 -3.31 4.18
N TYR A 45 -14.51 -2.32 3.33
CA TYR A 45 -13.61 -2.41 2.18
C TYR A 45 -12.42 -1.48 2.33
N MET A 46 -11.34 -1.83 1.65
CA MET A 46 -10.14 -0.99 1.58
C MET A 46 -9.65 -0.88 0.15
N SER A 47 -8.95 0.19 -0.13
CA SER A 47 -8.24 0.40 -1.39
C SER A 47 -6.93 1.10 -1.14
N ALA A 48 -5.84 0.57 -1.68
CA ALA A 48 -4.51 1.12 -1.55
C ALA A 48 -3.93 1.48 -2.91
N GLN A 49 -3.34 2.67 -2.99
CA GLN A 49 -2.66 3.20 -4.16
C GLN A 49 -1.32 3.75 -3.69
N LEU A 50 -0.21 3.17 -4.16
CA LEU A 50 1.14 3.67 -3.88
C LEU A 50 1.83 3.96 -5.21
N SER A 51 2.43 5.11 -5.34
CA SER A 51 3.04 5.58 -6.59
C SER A 51 4.40 6.20 -6.34
N MET A 52 5.35 5.93 -7.24
CA MET A 52 6.52 6.80 -7.36
C MET A 52 6.07 8.19 -7.79
N PRO A 53 6.71 9.26 -7.31
CA PRO A 53 6.42 10.60 -7.81
C PRO A 53 6.97 10.78 -9.22
N ARG A 54 6.42 11.75 -9.94
CA ARG A 54 6.93 12.18 -11.26
C ARG A 54 7.07 11.04 -12.28
N ARG A 55 6.07 10.17 -12.34
CA ARG A 55 6.05 9.09 -13.32
C ARG A 55 6.01 9.67 -14.74
N ALA A 56 6.80 9.08 -15.64
CA ALA A 56 6.85 9.49 -17.05
C ALA A 56 5.48 9.28 -17.73
N LEU A 57 5.07 10.26 -18.50
CA LEU A 57 3.86 10.14 -19.34
C LEU A 57 4.11 9.20 -20.48
N PHE A 58 3.06 8.55 -20.96
CA PHE A 58 3.10 7.82 -22.23
C PHE A 58 3.22 8.82 -23.38
N SER A 59 3.93 8.42 -24.44
CA SER A 59 4.03 9.23 -25.67
C SER A 59 2.68 9.39 -26.34
N SER A 60 1.86 8.32 -26.34
CA SER A 60 0.48 8.35 -26.81
C SER A 60 -0.45 8.77 -25.68
N GLY A 61 -1.52 9.49 -26.00
CA GLY A 61 -2.62 9.74 -25.07
C GLY A 61 -3.58 8.57 -24.93
N ASP A 62 -3.32 7.46 -25.61
CA ASP A 62 -4.16 6.25 -25.57
C ASP A 62 -3.54 5.24 -24.61
N TRP A 63 -4.32 4.84 -23.60
CA TRP A 63 -3.93 3.87 -22.59
C TRP A 63 -3.41 2.55 -23.19
N PHE A 64 -4.02 2.11 -24.30
CA PHE A 64 -3.70 0.83 -24.94
C PHE A 64 -2.62 0.92 -26.01
N GLU A 65 -2.04 2.10 -26.23
CA GLU A 65 -1.03 2.36 -27.25
C GLU A 65 0.30 2.80 -26.61
N GLY A 66 0.77 2.04 -25.62
CA GLY A 66 2.07 2.24 -24.98
C GLY A 66 3.15 1.38 -25.61
N THR A 67 4.40 1.77 -25.44
CA THR A 67 5.55 0.92 -25.75
C THR A 67 5.76 -0.12 -24.64
N ASP A 68 6.52 -1.18 -24.90
CA ASP A 68 6.88 -2.18 -23.90
C ASP A 68 7.58 -1.55 -22.69
N ALA A 69 8.48 -0.59 -22.93
CA ALA A 69 9.18 0.13 -21.87
C ALA A 69 8.23 0.96 -21.01
N GLU A 70 7.25 1.63 -21.65
CA GLU A 70 6.24 2.41 -20.92
C GLU A 70 5.38 1.53 -20.03
N TYR A 71 4.92 0.37 -20.51
CA TYR A 71 4.17 -0.58 -19.70
C TYR A 71 5.01 -1.20 -18.58
N ARG A 72 6.28 -1.47 -18.81
CA ARG A 72 7.19 -1.93 -17.78
C ARG A 72 7.34 -0.90 -16.66
N ASP A 73 7.59 0.35 -17.01
CA ASP A 73 7.71 1.44 -16.03
C ASP A 73 6.41 1.62 -15.25
N GLN A 74 5.27 1.56 -15.94
CA GLN A 74 3.96 1.63 -15.30
C GLN A 74 3.78 0.54 -14.23
N GLY A 75 4.16 -0.69 -14.54
CA GLY A 75 4.04 -1.81 -13.63
C GLY A 75 5.03 -1.79 -12.47
N MET A 76 6.21 -1.19 -12.66
CA MET A 76 7.28 -1.16 -11.64
C MET A 76 7.21 0.06 -10.70
N THR A 77 6.38 1.03 -11.00
CA THR A 77 6.34 2.31 -10.28
C THR A 77 5.02 2.58 -9.58
N TYR A 78 4.18 1.56 -9.50
CA TYR A 78 2.85 1.68 -8.90
C TYR A 78 2.44 0.37 -8.23
N ILE A 79 1.75 0.48 -7.10
CA ILE A 79 1.11 -0.63 -6.41
C ILE A 79 -0.35 -0.26 -6.20
N SER A 80 -1.26 -1.17 -6.56
CA SER A 80 -2.69 -0.94 -6.43
C SER A 80 -3.41 -2.24 -6.11
N TYR A 81 -4.21 -2.22 -5.05
CA TYR A 81 -5.07 -3.35 -4.71
C TYR A 81 -6.24 -2.92 -3.86
N SER A 82 -7.31 -3.68 -3.92
CA SER A 82 -8.54 -3.41 -3.19
C SER A 82 -9.27 -4.69 -2.84
N GLY A 83 -10.05 -4.64 -1.78
CA GLY A 83 -10.90 -5.74 -1.33
C GLY A 83 -11.42 -5.54 0.09
N PRO A 84 -12.10 -6.54 0.64
CA PRO A 84 -12.54 -6.49 2.04
C PRO A 84 -11.37 -6.42 3.02
N PHE A 85 -11.59 -5.80 4.16
CA PHE A 85 -10.66 -5.85 5.29
C PHE A 85 -11.37 -6.31 6.56
N HIS A 86 -10.59 -6.88 7.46
CA HIS A 86 -11.06 -7.29 8.77
C HIS A 86 -10.03 -6.91 9.84
N ILE A 87 -10.50 -6.45 10.99
CA ILE A 87 -9.69 -6.25 12.20
C ILE A 87 -10.18 -7.20 13.28
N ASP A 88 -9.26 -7.98 13.81
CA ASP A 88 -9.46 -8.69 15.07
C ASP A 88 -9.16 -7.71 16.23
N GLU A 89 -10.20 -7.24 16.88
CA GLU A 89 -10.04 -6.26 17.97
C GLU A 89 -9.33 -6.85 19.20
N HIS A 90 -9.28 -8.18 19.32
CA HIS A 90 -8.60 -8.85 20.43
C HIS A 90 -7.08 -8.91 20.20
N SER A 91 -6.67 -9.38 19.04
CA SER A 91 -5.25 -9.50 18.69
C SER A 91 -4.66 -8.22 18.08
N GLY A 92 -5.51 -7.35 17.53
CA GLY A 92 -5.09 -6.16 16.79
C GLY A 92 -4.65 -6.46 15.36
N GLU A 93 -4.79 -7.70 14.89
CA GLU A 93 -4.40 -8.06 13.53
C GLU A 93 -5.39 -7.53 12.50
N LEU A 94 -4.85 -6.87 11.50
CA LEU A 94 -5.58 -6.43 10.31
C LEU A 94 -5.32 -7.43 9.19
N THR A 95 -6.36 -7.80 8.44
CA THR A 95 -6.20 -8.56 7.20
C THR A 95 -6.82 -7.81 6.03
N HIS A 96 -6.12 -7.85 4.89
CA HIS A 96 -6.64 -7.42 3.60
C HIS A 96 -6.94 -8.65 2.75
N THR A 97 -8.17 -8.81 2.30
CA THR A 97 -8.53 -9.84 1.32
C THR A 97 -8.50 -9.20 -0.06
N ILE A 98 -7.57 -9.62 -0.89
CA ILE A 98 -7.31 -8.96 -2.17
C ILE A 98 -8.30 -9.47 -3.22
N ALA A 99 -9.23 -8.62 -3.64
CA ALA A 99 -10.20 -8.94 -4.68
C ALA A 99 -9.71 -8.55 -6.08
N VAL A 100 -9.06 -7.39 -6.18
CA VAL A 100 -8.45 -6.88 -7.42
C VAL A 100 -7.09 -6.31 -7.11
N SER A 101 -6.15 -6.43 -8.05
CA SER A 101 -4.75 -5.96 -7.85
C SER A 101 -4.08 -5.72 -9.18
N LEU A 102 -3.24 -4.69 -9.24
CA LEU A 102 -2.33 -4.47 -10.36
C LEU A 102 -1.36 -5.66 -10.50
N PHE A 103 -0.85 -6.19 -9.37
CA PHE A 103 -0.04 -7.41 -9.39
C PHE A 103 -0.98 -8.63 -9.28
N PRO A 104 -1.17 -9.40 -10.38
CA PRO A 104 -2.19 -10.44 -10.43
C PRO A 104 -2.01 -11.54 -9.38
N ASN A 105 -0.77 -11.79 -8.97
CA ASN A 105 -0.44 -12.87 -8.03
C ASN A 105 -1.10 -12.67 -6.65
N TRP A 106 -1.48 -11.44 -6.31
CA TRP A 106 -2.10 -11.16 -5.01
C TRP A 106 -3.60 -11.45 -4.96
N VAL A 107 -4.25 -11.53 -6.10
CA VAL A 107 -5.71 -11.76 -6.15
C VAL A 107 -6.06 -13.07 -5.45
N GLY A 108 -7.01 -12.99 -4.52
CA GLY A 108 -7.45 -14.13 -3.70
C GLY A 108 -6.64 -14.36 -2.42
N GLN A 109 -5.53 -13.63 -2.23
CA GLN A 109 -4.76 -13.74 -0.98
C GLN A 109 -5.46 -13.01 0.16
N VAL A 110 -5.30 -13.56 1.37
CA VAL A 110 -5.60 -12.88 2.63
C VAL A 110 -4.26 -12.46 3.23
N GLN A 111 -3.99 -11.17 3.25
CA GLN A 111 -2.71 -10.63 3.67
C GLN A 111 -2.79 -10.01 5.06
N PRO A 112 -2.17 -10.65 6.08
CA PRO A 112 -2.12 -10.06 7.42
C PRO A 112 -1.21 -8.84 7.47
N ARG A 113 -1.58 -7.88 8.30
CA ARG A 113 -0.82 -6.65 8.54
C ARG A 113 -0.73 -6.38 10.03
N THR A 114 0.41 -5.91 10.48
CA THR A 114 0.52 -5.28 11.79
C THR A 114 0.05 -3.84 11.70
N VAL A 115 -0.58 -3.36 12.76
CA VAL A 115 -1.17 -2.01 12.82
C VAL A 115 -0.63 -1.29 14.04
N LYS A 116 -0.12 -0.08 13.83
CA LYS A 116 0.18 0.87 14.91
C LYS A 116 -0.53 2.18 14.58
N LEU A 117 -1.42 2.58 15.47
CA LEU A 117 -2.17 3.84 15.38
C LEU A 117 -1.74 4.76 16.51
N ALA A 118 -1.23 5.93 16.17
CA ALA A 118 -0.85 6.97 17.13
C ALA A 118 -1.30 8.32 16.59
N GLY A 119 -2.44 8.82 17.09
CA GLY A 119 -3.03 10.06 16.58
C GLY A 119 -3.38 9.96 15.10
N ASP A 120 -2.81 10.85 14.32
CA ASP A 120 -3.02 10.91 12.88
C ASP A 120 -2.04 10.07 12.06
N ILE A 121 -1.24 9.24 12.71
CA ILE A 121 -0.26 8.37 12.05
C ILE A 121 -0.72 6.90 12.14
N LEU A 122 -0.71 6.25 10.98
CA LEU A 122 -0.94 4.82 10.83
C LEU A 122 0.34 4.19 10.28
N VAL A 123 0.85 3.17 10.95
CA VAL A 123 1.97 2.37 10.47
C VAL A 123 1.50 0.95 10.23
N LEU A 124 1.60 0.50 8.98
CA LEU A 124 1.29 -0.86 8.58
C LEU A 124 2.58 -1.62 8.29
N GLY A 125 2.68 -2.82 8.84
CA GLY A 125 3.75 -3.77 8.54
C GLY A 125 3.18 -5.08 8.02
N ASN A 126 4.04 -5.95 7.49
CA ASN A 126 3.65 -7.30 7.13
C ASN A 126 4.02 -8.26 8.27
N THR A 127 3.30 -9.39 8.35
CA THR A 127 3.57 -10.43 9.36
C THR A 127 4.46 -11.54 8.83
N SER A 128 4.62 -11.64 7.51
CA SER A 128 5.50 -12.58 6.84
C SER A 128 6.30 -11.88 5.76
N GLN A 129 7.53 -12.36 5.56
CA GLN A 129 8.43 -11.82 4.57
C GLN A 129 7.89 -12.03 3.16
N TYR A 130 8.26 -11.13 2.25
CA TYR A 130 7.98 -11.27 0.83
C TYR A 130 9.24 -10.96 0.01
N LEU A 131 9.21 -11.33 -1.27
CA LEU A 131 10.32 -11.07 -2.19
C LEU A 131 10.17 -9.68 -2.82
N SER A 132 11.24 -8.92 -2.74
CA SER A 132 11.40 -7.65 -3.46
C SER A 132 12.80 -7.60 -4.06
N ARG A 133 12.88 -7.45 -5.37
CA ARG A 133 14.16 -7.42 -6.10
C ARG A 133 15.06 -8.61 -5.74
N ARG A 134 14.46 -9.81 -5.67
CA ARG A 134 15.12 -11.10 -5.34
C ARG A 134 15.58 -11.21 -3.89
N ARG A 135 15.20 -10.30 -3.02
CA ARG A 135 15.53 -10.35 -1.57
C ARG A 135 14.29 -10.57 -0.75
N ALA A 136 14.41 -11.33 0.33
CA ALA A 136 13.39 -11.41 1.34
C ALA A 136 13.40 -10.13 2.18
N VAL A 137 12.27 -9.49 2.32
CA VAL A 137 12.13 -8.22 3.05
C VAL A 137 10.89 -8.22 3.94
N ASN A 138 10.93 -7.34 4.93
CA ASN A 138 9.74 -6.87 5.65
C ASN A 138 9.50 -5.41 5.22
N ALA A 139 8.23 -5.01 5.16
CA ALA A 139 7.88 -3.63 4.85
C ALA A 139 7.31 -2.91 6.05
N GLU A 140 7.56 -1.62 6.08
CA GLU A 140 6.88 -0.67 6.96
C GLU A 140 6.38 0.48 6.11
N ILE A 141 5.06 0.70 6.12
CA ILE A 141 4.42 1.75 5.34
C ILE A 141 3.73 2.69 6.33
N ARG A 142 4.13 3.95 6.28
CA ARG A 142 3.63 5.00 7.16
C ARG A 142 2.66 5.89 6.40
N TRP A 143 1.54 6.15 7.04
CA TRP A 143 0.43 6.93 6.49
C TRP A 143 0.04 8.03 7.48
N ARG A 144 -0.47 9.13 6.96
CA ARG A 144 -1.04 10.22 7.75
C ARG A 144 -2.50 10.40 7.40
N ARG A 145 -3.35 10.54 8.41
CA ARG A 145 -4.78 10.83 8.18
C ARG A 145 -4.92 12.14 7.44
N VAL A 146 -5.68 12.13 6.35
CA VAL A 146 -5.95 13.35 5.61
C VAL A 146 -7.06 14.16 6.29
N VAL A 147 -6.96 15.48 6.16
CA VAL A 147 -8.02 16.38 6.58
C VAL A 147 -9.23 16.19 5.68
N ARG A 148 -10.44 16.23 6.27
CA ARG A 148 -11.68 16.07 5.50
C ARG A 148 -11.71 17.06 4.34
N HIS A 149 -11.94 16.54 3.13
CA HIS A 149 -12.14 17.35 1.96
C HIS A 149 -13.58 17.86 1.95
N ASN A 150 -13.74 19.17 2.05
CA ASN A 150 -15.04 19.83 1.91
C ASN A 150 -15.12 20.39 0.50
N ALA A 151 -15.86 19.71 -0.35
CA ALA A 151 -16.12 20.18 -1.70
C ALA A 151 -17.12 21.35 -1.67
#